data_411f9f6f06b99e620eb0009f1338af4c
#
_entry.id   411f9f6f06b99e620eb0009f1338af4c
#
_cell.length_a   1.000
_cell.length_b   1.000
_cell.length_c   1.000
_cell.angle_alpha   90.00
_cell.angle_beta   90.00
_cell.angle_gamma   90.00
#
_symmetry.space_group_name_H-M   'P 1'
#
loop_
_entity.id
_entity.type
_entity.pdbx_description
1 polymer ?
#
loop_
_entity_poly.entity_id
_entity_poly.type
_entity_poly.pdbx_seq_one_letter_code
_entity_poly.pdbx_strand_id
1 'polypeptide(L)'
;IYWGDPETEVQTILGGIDMNPGELVLADRLREKGVPLDAVYTHHPEGWGLTKLDDVMAVHADIWASLGVPIQAGEKFISERMDEVTRRLMPLNYDQAIDVARLLDIPFFSAHTPTDNLVVDYLNTYFAEREPKLIEDVQKALLEIPEYRIAAMKGAGPYIGKSSGTARAGKVWVDMTGGTEGPKKVLEKLADSGVGT
;
A
#
# COMPACT_ATOMS: atom_id res chain seq x y z
N ILE A 1 10.40 12.95 -4.21
CA ILE A 1 11.85 12.89 -4.07
C ILE A 1 12.19 13.56 -2.76
N TYR A 2 12.97 12.89 -1.92
CA TYR A 2 13.42 13.39 -0.62
C TYR A 2 14.80 14.01 -0.69
N TRP A 3 15.69 13.40 -1.46
CA TRP A 3 17.05 13.88 -1.72
C TRP A 3 17.49 13.52 -3.14
N GLY A 4 18.38 14.33 -3.74
CA GLY A 4 18.94 14.12 -5.08
C GLY A 4 18.34 15.04 -6.13
N ASP A 5 18.98 15.08 -7.28
CA ASP A 5 18.52 15.83 -8.44
C ASP A 5 17.39 15.07 -9.15
N PRO A 6 16.21 15.68 -9.37
CA PRO A 6 15.11 15.03 -10.09
C PRO A 6 15.46 14.66 -11.55
N GLU A 7 16.46 15.29 -12.14
CA GLU A 7 16.94 15.01 -13.50
C GLU A 7 18.02 13.90 -13.55
N THR A 8 18.32 13.27 -12.40
CA THR A 8 19.28 12.15 -12.36
C THR A 8 18.82 11.01 -13.26
N GLU A 9 19.67 10.59 -14.20
CA GLU A 9 19.44 9.37 -14.98
C GLU A 9 19.60 8.15 -14.06
N VAL A 10 18.57 7.32 -13.99
CA VAL A 10 18.51 6.17 -13.10
C VAL A 10 18.43 4.88 -13.93
N GLN A 11 19.40 3.99 -13.75
CA GLN A 11 19.46 2.65 -14.36
C GLN A 11 19.38 1.55 -13.33
N THR A 12 19.95 1.77 -12.13
CA THR A 12 19.99 0.79 -11.06
C THR A 12 19.44 1.37 -9.77
N ILE A 13 18.42 0.71 -9.23
CA ILE A 13 17.74 1.13 -8.00
C ILE A 13 17.84 0.02 -6.94
N LEU A 14 18.15 0.40 -5.70
CA LEU A 14 17.88 -0.44 -4.55
C LEU A 14 16.47 -0.10 -4.04
N GLY A 15 15.53 -1.04 -4.13
CA GLY A 15 14.14 -0.82 -3.73
C GLY A 15 13.71 -1.71 -2.57
N GLY A 16 12.83 -1.18 -1.74
CA GLY A 16 12.21 -1.91 -0.63
C GLY A 16 10.87 -1.31 -0.22
N ILE A 17 10.15 -2.04 0.63
CA ILE A 17 8.91 -1.55 1.23
C ILE A 17 9.25 -0.42 2.22
N ASP A 18 10.18 -0.69 3.12
CA ASP A 18 10.72 0.25 4.09
C ASP A 18 12.23 0.39 3.85
N MET A 19 12.70 1.62 3.70
CA MET A 19 14.13 1.92 3.52
C MET A 19 14.60 2.82 4.66
N ASN A 20 14.94 2.17 5.75
CA ASN A 20 15.44 2.81 6.97
C ASN A 20 16.93 3.21 6.83
N PRO A 21 17.55 3.88 7.82
CA PRO A 21 18.97 4.20 7.82
C PRO A 21 19.90 3.03 7.50
N GLY A 22 19.53 1.80 7.94
CA GLY A 22 20.33 0.60 7.68
C GLY A 22 20.41 0.24 6.20
N GLU A 23 19.30 0.34 5.47
CA GLU A 23 19.24 0.08 4.04
C GLU A 23 19.97 1.14 3.23
N LEU A 24 19.95 2.41 3.70
CA LEU A 24 20.73 3.47 3.06
C LEU A 24 22.25 3.28 3.27
N VAL A 25 22.67 2.84 4.46
CA VAL A 25 24.06 2.44 4.70
C VAL A 25 24.45 1.22 3.86
N LEU A 26 23.53 0.25 3.66
CA LEU A 26 23.76 -0.86 2.74
C LEU A 26 23.94 -0.39 1.29
N ALA A 27 23.12 0.58 0.85
CA ALA A 27 23.28 1.19 -0.49
C ALA A 27 24.66 1.82 -0.68
N ASP A 28 25.14 2.56 0.31
CA ASP A 28 26.47 3.16 0.33
C ASP A 28 27.56 2.07 0.23
N ARG A 29 27.47 1.02 1.04
CA ARG A 29 28.39 -0.12 0.99
C ARG A 29 28.38 -0.88 -0.33
N LEU A 30 27.24 -0.96 -1.00
CA LEU A 30 27.13 -1.55 -2.34
C LEU A 30 27.85 -0.67 -3.37
N ARG A 31 27.71 0.65 -3.30
CA ARG A 31 28.45 1.61 -4.13
C ARG A 31 29.96 1.46 -3.93
N GLU A 32 30.44 1.39 -2.69
CA GLU A 32 31.85 1.16 -2.38
C GLU A 32 32.40 -0.16 -2.96
N LYS A 33 31.54 -1.18 -3.09
CA LYS A 33 31.88 -2.45 -3.73
C LYS A 33 31.78 -2.44 -5.26
N GLY A 34 31.49 -1.29 -5.84
CA GLY A 34 31.42 -1.11 -7.30
C GLY A 34 30.08 -1.45 -7.93
N VAL A 35 29.00 -1.60 -7.12
CA VAL A 35 27.65 -1.70 -7.66
C VAL A 35 27.25 -0.32 -8.19
N PRO A 36 26.84 -0.18 -9.47
CA PRO A 36 26.47 1.11 -10.05
C PRO A 36 25.04 1.49 -9.62
N LEU A 37 24.87 1.80 -8.33
CA LEU A 37 23.59 2.14 -7.73
C LEU A 37 23.33 3.64 -7.87
N ASP A 38 22.28 4.02 -8.58
CA ASP A 38 21.94 5.41 -8.88
C ASP A 38 21.03 6.00 -7.82
N ALA A 39 20.03 5.23 -7.33
CA ALA A 39 19.04 5.71 -6.40
C ALA A 39 18.53 4.63 -5.45
N VAL A 40 17.93 5.06 -4.35
CA VAL A 40 17.18 4.22 -3.41
C VAL A 40 15.70 4.58 -3.48
N TYR A 41 14.85 3.57 -3.55
CA TYR A 41 13.39 3.69 -3.59
C TYR A 41 12.77 3.02 -2.37
N THR A 42 11.89 3.72 -1.70
CA THR A 42 11.02 3.15 -0.66
C THR A 42 9.56 3.18 -1.10
N HIS A 43 8.81 2.12 -0.83
CA HIS A 43 7.37 2.12 -1.06
C HIS A 43 6.66 2.98 -0.02
N HIS A 44 6.88 2.71 1.27
CA HIS A 44 6.31 3.53 2.31
C HIS A 44 6.94 4.94 2.34
N PRO A 45 6.13 5.99 2.51
CA PRO A 45 6.63 7.35 2.51
C PRO A 45 7.45 7.67 3.78
N GLU A 46 8.41 8.56 3.61
CA GLU A 46 9.23 9.15 4.67
C GLU A 46 8.96 10.66 4.76
N GLY A 47 9.46 11.31 5.80
CA GLY A 47 9.44 12.75 5.94
C GLY A 47 8.06 13.36 5.78
N TRP A 48 8.01 14.42 4.98
CA TRP A 48 6.76 15.14 4.73
C TRP A 48 5.69 14.30 4.00
N GLY A 49 6.10 13.26 3.27
CA GLY A 49 5.16 12.32 2.66
C GLY A 49 4.42 11.50 3.71
N LEU A 50 5.12 11.10 4.78
CA LEU A 50 4.53 10.37 5.91
C LEU A 50 3.65 11.28 6.76
N THR A 51 4.08 12.52 7.04
CA THR A 51 3.31 13.45 7.88
C THR A 51 2.02 13.96 7.25
N LYS A 52 1.86 13.78 5.92
CA LYS A 52 0.66 14.14 5.15
C LYS A 52 -0.14 12.92 4.68
N LEU A 53 0.02 11.79 5.35
CA LEU A 53 -0.69 10.57 5.00
C LEU A 53 -2.20 10.74 5.10
N ASP A 54 -2.69 11.54 6.05
CA ASP A 54 -4.10 11.86 6.23
C ASP A 54 -4.72 12.53 4.99
N ASP A 55 -4.00 13.42 4.29
CA ASP A 55 -4.49 14.04 3.06
C ASP A 55 -4.83 12.98 1.99
N VAL A 56 -4.00 11.94 1.87
CA VAL A 56 -4.24 10.84 0.92
C VAL A 56 -5.45 9.99 1.30
N MET A 57 -5.71 9.83 2.59
CA MET A 57 -6.80 9.01 3.11
C MET A 57 -8.19 9.54 2.71
N ALA A 58 -8.32 10.82 2.40
CA ALA A 58 -9.60 11.41 1.99
C ALA A 58 -10.23 10.71 0.76
N VAL A 59 -9.41 10.11 -0.13
CA VAL A 59 -9.87 9.37 -1.30
C VAL A 59 -10.79 8.18 -0.97
N HIS A 60 -10.71 7.64 0.23
CA HIS A 60 -11.56 6.54 0.65
C HIS A 60 -13.06 6.85 0.57
N ALA A 61 -13.46 8.09 0.86
CA ALA A 61 -14.86 8.47 0.78
C ALA A 61 -15.44 8.27 -0.62
N ASP A 62 -14.69 8.67 -1.65
CA ASP A 62 -15.08 8.49 -3.07
C ASP A 62 -15.06 7.02 -3.49
N ILE A 63 -14.05 6.26 -3.04
CA ILE A 63 -13.97 4.83 -3.31
C ILE A 63 -15.19 4.10 -2.72
N TRP A 64 -15.52 4.33 -1.46
CA TRP A 64 -16.68 3.71 -0.82
C TRP A 64 -18.00 4.17 -1.43
N ALA A 65 -18.08 5.42 -1.89
CA ALA A 65 -19.26 5.92 -2.60
C ALA A 65 -19.47 5.17 -3.93
N SER A 66 -18.40 4.86 -4.66
CA SER A 66 -18.46 4.03 -5.87
C SER A 66 -18.94 2.60 -5.62
N LEU A 67 -18.81 2.14 -4.37
CA LEU A 67 -19.24 0.83 -3.90
C LEU A 67 -20.66 0.84 -3.28
N GLY A 68 -21.30 2.02 -3.20
CA GLY A 68 -22.69 2.16 -2.74
C GLY A 68 -22.85 2.70 -1.32
N VAL A 69 -21.77 3.09 -0.64
CA VAL A 69 -21.84 3.78 0.65
C VAL A 69 -22.23 5.25 0.40
N PRO A 70 -23.22 5.83 1.11
CA PRO A 70 -23.53 7.26 0.97
C PRO A 70 -22.28 8.12 1.27
N ILE A 71 -21.97 9.06 0.37
CA ILE A 71 -20.75 9.88 0.45
C ILE A 71 -20.57 10.56 1.81
N GLN A 72 -21.64 11.14 2.38
CA GLN A 72 -21.59 11.82 3.68
C GLN A 72 -21.26 10.87 4.83
N ALA A 73 -21.66 9.59 4.72
CA ALA A 73 -21.28 8.59 5.70
C ALA A 73 -19.80 8.21 5.54
N GLY A 74 -19.31 8.07 4.30
CA GLY A 74 -17.92 7.84 3.98
C GLY A 74 -17.01 8.94 4.51
N GLU A 75 -17.34 10.22 4.22
CA GLU A 75 -16.61 11.39 4.72
C GLU A 75 -16.51 11.41 6.24
N LYS A 76 -17.62 11.13 6.92
CA LYS A 76 -17.64 11.06 8.39
C LYS A 76 -16.73 9.95 8.93
N PHE A 77 -16.79 8.75 8.33
CA PHE A 77 -15.98 7.62 8.78
C PHE A 77 -14.49 7.87 8.58
N ILE A 78 -14.11 8.41 7.41
CA ILE A 78 -12.70 8.65 7.12
C ILE A 78 -12.13 9.80 7.96
N SER A 79 -12.90 10.86 8.23
CA SER A 79 -12.46 11.98 9.05
C SER A 79 -12.06 11.53 10.47
N GLU A 80 -12.85 10.66 11.11
CA GLU A 80 -12.52 10.09 12.43
C GLU A 80 -11.18 9.32 12.36
N ARG A 81 -10.95 8.57 11.27
CA ARG A 81 -9.74 7.77 11.08
C ARG A 81 -8.52 8.61 10.74
N MET A 82 -8.67 9.66 9.93
CA MET A 82 -7.62 10.62 9.62
C MET A 82 -7.07 11.27 10.89
N ASP A 83 -7.94 11.75 11.78
CA ASP A 83 -7.55 12.31 13.07
C ASP A 83 -6.73 11.32 13.93
N GLU A 84 -7.11 10.05 13.90
CA GLU A 84 -6.44 8.99 14.63
C GLU A 84 -5.02 8.75 14.08
N VAL A 85 -4.90 8.67 12.76
CA VAL A 85 -3.63 8.48 12.06
C VAL A 85 -2.71 9.67 12.26
N THR A 86 -3.21 10.90 12.10
CA THR A 86 -2.45 12.14 12.33
C THR A 86 -1.84 12.16 13.74
N ARG A 87 -2.65 11.91 14.79
CA ARG A 87 -2.13 11.87 16.17
C ARG A 87 -1.08 10.78 16.38
N ARG A 88 -1.19 9.66 15.68
CA ARG A 88 -0.23 8.55 15.77
C ARG A 88 1.10 8.88 15.08
N LEU A 89 1.06 9.61 13.96
CA LEU A 89 2.25 9.93 13.18
C LEU A 89 3.03 11.12 13.73
N MET A 90 2.36 12.10 14.35
CA MET A 90 3.00 13.32 14.84
C MET A 90 4.27 13.13 15.71
N PRO A 91 4.34 12.13 16.64
CA PRO A 91 5.50 11.98 17.50
C PRO A 91 6.64 11.15 16.88
N LEU A 92 6.51 10.69 15.64
CA LEU A 92 7.52 9.84 14.99
C LEU A 92 8.72 10.66 14.51
N ASN A 93 9.89 10.02 14.47
CA ASN A 93 11.07 10.56 13.81
C ASN A 93 11.00 10.21 12.32
N TYR A 94 10.40 11.08 11.52
CA TYR A 94 10.08 10.84 10.11
C TYR A 94 11.18 11.27 9.13
N ASP A 95 12.20 12.01 9.57
CA ASP A 95 13.29 12.48 8.69
C ASP A 95 14.57 11.64 8.79
N GLN A 96 14.60 10.63 9.64
CA GLN A 96 15.80 9.86 9.94
C GLN A 96 16.45 9.24 8.69
N ALA A 97 15.68 8.61 7.83
CA ALA A 97 16.18 8.02 6.59
C ALA A 97 16.62 9.10 5.59
N ILE A 98 15.85 10.20 5.51
CA ILE A 98 16.16 11.34 4.63
C ILE A 98 17.48 12.00 5.02
N ASP A 99 17.72 12.17 6.31
CA ASP A 99 18.99 12.74 6.82
C ASP A 99 20.19 11.86 6.46
N VAL A 100 20.03 10.52 6.56
CA VAL A 100 21.10 9.59 6.15
C VAL A 100 21.33 9.65 4.64
N ALA A 101 20.28 9.66 3.84
CA ALA A 101 20.39 9.78 2.38
C ALA A 101 21.14 11.05 1.97
N ARG A 102 20.81 12.18 2.63
CA ARG A 102 21.50 13.47 2.43
C ARG A 102 22.97 13.42 2.82
N LEU A 103 23.30 12.81 3.96
CA LEU A 103 24.68 12.71 4.45
C LEU A 103 25.57 11.81 3.58
N LEU A 104 24.96 10.78 2.96
CA LEU A 104 25.65 9.83 2.07
C LEU A 104 25.56 10.23 0.58
N ASP A 105 24.87 11.33 0.27
CA ASP A 105 24.60 11.81 -1.10
C ASP A 105 24.01 10.71 -1.99
N ILE A 106 22.94 10.09 -1.49
CA ILE A 106 22.20 9.03 -2.20
C ILE A 106 20.85 9.56 -2.62
N PRO A 107 20.53 9.65 -3.93
CA PRO A 107 19.18 9.97 -4.39
C PRO A 107 18.15 9.04 -3.78
N PHE A 108 17.13 9.62 -3.12
CA PHE A 108 16.14 8.89 -2.34
C PHE A 108 14.72 9.39 -2.61
N PHE A 109 13.80 8.48 -2.90
CA PHE A 109 12.41 8.83 -3.21
C PHE A 109 11.44 7.71 -2.82
N SER A 110 10.14 8.05 -2.78
CA SER A 110 9.05 7.10 -2.60
C SER A 110 7.98 7.25 -3.67
N ALA A 111 7.22 6.17 -3.89
CA ALA A 111 6.01 6.15 -4.71
C ALA A 111 5.04 5.11 -4.13
N HIS A 112 4.19 5.50 -3.18
CA HIS A 112 3.22 4.62 -2.53
C HIS A 112 1.95 4.47 -3.38
N THR A 113 1.12 5.51 -3.40
CA THR A 113 -0.19 5.49 -4.07
C THR A 113 -0.16 5.06 -5.54
N PRO A 114 0.79 5.53 -6.38
CA PRO A 114 0.84 5.07 -7.77
C PRO A 114 1.06 3.57 -7.91
N THR A 115 1.90 2.97 -7.05
CA THR A 115 2.17 1.52 -7.09
C THR A 115 1.00 0.71 -6.57
N ASP A 116 0.34 1.14 -5.51
CA ASP A 116 -0.87 0.51 -4.99
C ASP A 116 -2.00 0.53 -6.02
N ASN A 117 -2.18 1.66 -6.70
CA ASN A 117 -3.20 1.79 -7.75
C ASN A 117 -2.96 0.81 -8.92
N LEU A 118 -1.70 0.56 -9.28
CA LEU A 118 -1.38 -0.45 -10.30
C LEU A 118 -1.77 -1.86 -9.84
N VAL A 119 -1.56 -2.19 -8.57
CA VAL A 119 -1.99 -3.48 -8.00
C VAL A 119 -3.51 -3.59 -7.96
N VAL A 120 -4.20 -2.52 -7.55
CA VAL A 120 -5.67 -2.47 -7.55
C VAL A 120 -6.24 -2.68 -8.95
N ASP A 121 -5.71 -1.99 -9.95
CA ASP A 121 -6.14 -2.12 -11.35
C ASP A 121 -5.91 -3.54 -11.89
N TYR A 122 -4.72 -4.09 -11.65
CA TYR A 122 -4.40 -5.46 -12.02
C TYR A 122 -5.35 -6.46 -11.38
N LEU A 123 -5.56 -6.41 -10.06
CA LEU A 123 -6.42 -7.36 -9.35
C LEU A 123 -7.89 -7.20 -9.71
N ASN A 124 -8.38 -5.99 -9.92
CA ASN A 124 -9.75 -5.76 -10.38
C ASN A 124 -9.99 -6.41 -11.76
N THR A 125 -9.07 -6.20 -12.72
CA THR A 125 -9.12 -6.83 -14.04
C THR A 125 -9.04 -8.35 -13.91
N TYR A 126 -8.12 -8.85 -13.10
CA TYR A 126 -7.89 -10.26 -12.85
C TYR A 126 -9.13 -10.99 -12.32
N PHE A 127 -9.84 -10.38 -11.35
CA PHE A 127 -11.07 -10.93 -10.80
C PHE A 127 -12.28 -10.75 -11.74
N ALA A 128 -12.33 -9.67 -12.50
CA ALA A 128 -13.39 -9.47 -13.51
C ALA A 128 -13.37 -10.57 -14.58
N GLU A 129 -12.18 -11.00 -15.02
CA GLU A 129 -12.03 -12.09 -15.99
C GLU A 129 -12.38 -13.47 -15.42
N ARG A 130 -12.18 -13.69 -14.12
CA ARG A 130 -12.38 -15.00 -13.46
C ARG A 130 -13.75 -15.19 -12.85
N GLU A 131 -14.45 -14.10 -12.56
CA GLU A 131 -15.78 -14.11 -11.93
C GLU A 131 -15.91 -15.09 -10.74
N PRO A 132 -15.08 -15.00 -9.70
CA PRO A 132 -15.14 -15.93 -8.59
C PRO A 132 -16.52 -15.94 -7.95
N LYS A 133 -17.07 -17.14 -7.70
CA LYS A 133 -18.42 -17.29 -7.12
C LYS A 133 -18.38 -17.51 -5.61
N LEU A 134 -17.33 -18.15 -5.11
CA LEU A 134 -17.12 -18.45 -3.70
C LEU A 134 -15.87 -17.75 -3.19
N ILE A 135 -15.81 -17.55 -1.88
CA ILE A 135 -14.62 -16.93 -1.24
C ILE A 135 -13.36 -17.78 -1.50
N GLU A 136 -13.48 -19.09 -1.47
CA GLU A 136 -12.36 -19.97 -1.83
C GLU A 136 -11.90 -19.84 -3.27
N ASP A 137 -12.76 -19.44 -4.20
CA ASP A 137 -12.37 -19.18 -5.60
C ASP A 137 -11.48 -17.94 -5.69
N VAL A 138 -11.77 -16.90 -4.89
CA VAL A 138 -10.91 -15.70 -4.78
C VAL A 138 -9.53 -16.11 -4.23
N GLN A 139 -9.48 -16.92 -3.17
CA GLN A 139 -8.24 -17.41 -2.60
C GLN A 139 -7.43 -18.26 -3.60
N LYS A 140 -8.09 -19.18 -4.31
CA LYS A 140 -7.46 -20.01 -5.35
C LYS A 140 -6.89 -19.15 -6.48
N ALA A 141 -7.65 -18.14 -6.94
CA ALA A 141 -7.20 -17.21 -7.96
C ALA A 141 -5.95 -16.43 -7.52
N LEU A 142 -5.93 -15.91 -6.29
CA LEU A 142 -4.74 -15.24 -5.75
C LEU A 142 -3.52 -16.18 -5.72
N LEU A 143 -3.68 -17.45 -5.40
CA LEU A 143 -2.58 -18.43 -5.36
C LEU A 143 -2.03 -18.80 -6.75
N GLU A 144 -2.69 -18.44 -7.85
CA GLU A 144 -2.15 -18.54 -9.20
C GLU A 144 -1.06 -17.48 -9.45
N ILE A 145 -1.13 -16.35 -8.75
CA ILE A 145 -0.15 -15.26 -8.84
C ILE A 145 1.13 -15.67 -8.07
N PRO A 146 2.32 -15.61 -8.72
CA PRO A 146 3.56 -16.12 -8.13
C PRO A 146 3.89 -15.54 -6.76
N GLU A 147 3.67 -14.25 -6.55
CA GLU A 147 3.97 -13.55 -5.30
C GLU A 147 3.14 -14.09 -4.13
N TYR A 148 1.83 -14.26 -4.32
CA TYR A 148 0.95 -14.84 -3.30
C TYR A 148 1.27 -16.31 -3.03
N ARG A 149 1.63 -17.07 -4.07
CA ARG A 149 2.04 -18.45 -3.93
C ARG A 149 3.34 -18.58 -3.13
N ILE A 150 4.33 -17.74 -3.40
CA ILE A 150 5.59 -17.69 -2.65
C ILE A 150 5.34 -17.30 -1.20
N ALA A 151 4.47 -16.32 -0.95
CA ALA A 151 4.07 -15.93 0.39
C ALA A 151 3.38 -17.10 1.12
N ALA A 152 2.50 -17.84 0.46
CA ALA A 152 1.83 -19.02 1.03
C ALA A 152 2.82 -20.11 1.42
N MET A 153 3.84 -20.37 0.62
CA MET A 153 4.91 -21.32 0.94
C MET A 153 5.69 -20.94 2.20
N LYS A 154 5.72 -19.65 2.53
CA LYS A 154 6.36 -19.09 3.74
C LYS A 154 5.39 -18.94 4.93
N GLY A 155 4.14 -19.40 4.81
CA GLY A 155 3.11 -19.27 5.84
C GLY A 155 2.42 -17.90 5.91
N ALA A 156 2.61 -17.04 4.90
CA ALA A 156 2.04 -15.69 4.82
C ALA A 156 1.13 -15.51 3.58
N GLY A 157 0.49 -16.57 3.12
CA GLY A 157 -0.40 -16.55 1.96
C GLY A 157 -1.79 -15.97 2.27
N PRO A 158 -2.61 -15.82 1.22
CA PRO A 158 -3.99 -15.39 1.37
C PRO A 158 -4.75 -16.32 2.32
N TYR A 159 -5.43 -15.76 3.29
CA TYR A 159 -6.26 -16.53 4.20
C TYR A 159 -7.70 -16.02 4.23
N ILE A 160 -8.63 -16.93 4.46
CA ILE A 160 -10.04 -16.59 4.66
C ILE A 160 -10.23 -16.24 6.14
N GLY A 161 -10.76 -15.05 6.40
CA GLY A 161 -10.97 -14.55 7.75
C GLY A 161 -12.04 -15.36 8.52
N LYS A 162 -13.02 -14.67 9.11
CA LYS A 162 -14.07 -15.33 9.93
C LYS A 162 -15.21 -15.95 9.11
N SER A 163 -15.10 -15.96 7.77
CA SER A 163 -16.10 -16.53 6.87
C SER A 163 -15.75 -17.97 6.49
N SER A 164 -16.67 -18.63 5.78
CA SER A 164 -16.43 -19.94 5.18
C SER A 164 -15.96 -19.78 3.74
N GLY A 165 -14.98 -20.57 3.30
CA GLY A 165 -14.56 -20.64 1.91
C GLY A 165 -15.70 -20.95 0.93
N THR A 166 -16.71 -21.69 1.39
CA THR A 166 -17.90 -22.04 0.60
C THR A 166 -18.99 -20.97 0.58
N ALA A 167 -18.81 -19.86 1.31
CA ALA A 167 -19.71 -18.71 1.22
C ALA A 167 -19.55 -18.00 -0.14
N ARG A 168 -20.61 -17.33 -0.57
CA ARG A 168 -20.58 -16.57 -1.83
C ARG A 168 -19.63 -15.38 -1.70
N ALA A 169 -18.82 -15.16 -2.74
CA ALA A 169 -17.87 -14.05 -2.77
C ALA A 169 -18.55 -12.68 -2.81
N GLY A 170 -19.76 -12.60 -3.41
CA GLY A 170 -20.39 -11.30 -3.63
C GLY A 170 -19.57 -10.45 -4.62
N LYS A 171 -19.62 -9.12 -4.44
CA LYS A 171 -18.72 -8.21 -5.13
C LYS A 171 -17.35 -8.25 -4.45
N VAL A 172 -16.32 -8.55 -5.21
CA VAL A 172 -14.92 -8.50 -4.72
C VAL A 172 -14.43 -7.05 -4.76
N TRP A 173 -13.86 -6.58 -3.66
CA TRP A 173 -13.26 -5.27 -3.54
C TRP A 173 -11.79 -5.40 -3.13
N VAL A 174 -10.90 -4.72 -3.84
CA VAL A 174 -9.47 -4.66 -3.54
C VAL A 174 -9.20 -3.38 -2.75
N ASP A 175 -8.87 -3.52 -1.47
CA ASP A 175 -8.58 -2.42 -0.55
C ASP A 175 -7.08 -2.25 -0.36
N MET A 176 -6.46 -1.41 -1.20
CA MET A 176 -5.03 -1.07 -1.12
C MET A 176 -4.76 0.43 -1.26
N THR A 177 -5.68 1.18 -1.86
CA THR A 177 -5.52 2.62 -2.10
C THR A 177 -5.89 3.42 -0.85
N GLY A 178 -5.21 4.56 -0.62
CA GLY A 178 -5.57 5.51 0.43
C GLY A 178 -4.67 5.48 1.66
N GLY A 179 -3.49 4.89 1.56
CA GLY A 179 -2.42 4.98 2.57
C GLY A 179 -2.57 4.05 3.77
N THR A 180 -3.76 3.84 4.28
CA THR A 180 -4.07 2.88 5.35
C THR A 180 -5.55 2.48 5.29
N GLU A 181 -5.88 1.35 5.90
CA GLU A 181 -7.25 0.85 5.90
C GLU A 181 -8.25 1.82 6.58
N GLY A 182 -9.48 1.80 6.08
CA GLY A 182 -10.59 2.52 6.66
C GLY A 182 -11.02 1.97 8.03
N PRO A 183 -11.91 2.69 8.76
CA PRO A 183 -12.40 2.23 10.04
C PRO A 183 -13.31 1.01 9.86
N LYS A 184 -13.30 0.11 10.85
CA LYS A 184 -14.11 -1.12 10.83
C LYS A 184 -15.60 -0.90 10.50
N LYS A 185 -16.16 0.23 10.90
CA LYS A 185 -17.58 0.58 10.64
C LYS A 185 -17.94 0.65 9.15
N VAL A 186 -16.97 0.97 8.27
CA VAL A 186 -17.23 1.02 6.84
C VAL A 186 -17.40 -0.37 6.24
N LEU A 187 -16.74 -1.39 6.77
CA LEU A 187 -16.87 -2.77 6.28
C LEU A 187 -18.31 -3.27 6.40
N GLU A 188 -19.03 -2.89 7.47
CA GLU A 188 -20.44 -3.23 7.65
C GLU A 188 -21.29 -2.57 6.55
N LYS A 189 -21.01 -1.29 6.23
CA LYS A 189 -21.72 -0.57 5.16
C LYS A 189 -21.42 -1.12 3.77
N LEU A 190 -20.20 -1.53 3.53
CA LEU A 190 -19.81 -2.19 2.28
C LEU A 190 -20.52 -3.54 2.13
N ALA A 191 -20.61 -4.32 3.20
CA ALA A 191 -21.36 -5.57 3.19
C ALA A 191 -22.85 -5.35 2.90
N ASP A 192 -23.47 -4.32 3.52
CA ASP A 192 -24.85 -3.91 3.23
C ASP A 192 -25.05 -3.51 1.75
N SER A 193 -23.98 -3.00 1.10
CA SER A 193 -23.96 -2.61 -0.31
C SER A 193 -23.61 -3.76 -1.27
N GLY A 194 -23.46 -4.99 -0.77
CA GLY A 194 -23.20 -6.19 -1.55
C GLY A 194 -21.73 -6.53 -1.80
N VAL A 195 -20.80 -5.84 -1.14
CA VAL A 195 -19.39 -6.24 -1.09
C VAL A 195 -19.28 -7.46 -0.16
N GLY A 196 -18.85 -8.60 -0.69
CA GLY A 196 -18.80 -9.85 0.06
C GLY A 196 -17.37 -10.32 0.36
N THR A 197 -16.41 -9.81 -0.38
CA THR A 197 -14.99 -10.18 -0.23
C THR A 197 -14.11 -9.03 -0.61
#